data_3bf5eb5f5654e89033555d61fa89539a
#
_entry.id   3bf5eb5f5654e89033555d61fa89539a
#
_cell.length_a   1.000
_cell.length_b   1.000
_cell.length_c   1.000
_cell.angle_alpha   90.00
_cell.angle_beta   90.00
_cell.angle_gamma   90.00
#
_symmetry.space_group_name_H-M   'P 1'
#
loop_
_entity.id
_entity.type
_entity.pdbx_description
1 polymer ?
#
loop_
_entity_poly.entity_id
_entity_poly.type
_entity_poly.pdbx_seq_one_letter_code
_entity_poly.pdbx_strand_id
1 'polypeptide(L)'
;MIDTQQEHKVNDVRDLRHVYLERALNQIPRILSLQDRNPYSPTYGSFHRPYWLDKTSDFPDALGQFGVQSLAIVYAHDMPGNIYYRQPKMLHWTIAGLEYWARVQHADGSFDEFYPYERGWAGPTAFTCFAAMEAVKCLGDDLPPEPRERILAAIRKAAHFIAAGESEEDHLANHHAIACMAVWKAYELLGDPALKVGFERLWRGFLRYQQPEGWSIEYDGVDPGYLSATVSFLGKVYQTHPTAEMLDVLRSAVEFASYFVYPNGYYGGSMGSRQTLHFYPHGFEVLAGEIPLAGSVAQKMLEGLDAGGLVPPEIMPDRYLVYRVAEYLQAYLDARPRAADLPKLPYERTAFTEWFPGARIYARRGERSYLLVNLAKGGVIKLFNAETGALIYNDCGVLGKLEDGALVSSQWVDPRYEVSVSDEIVQVQGSLQKMPSTKTFTPLKMAMFRGVLTAVGWNGQAAHFIKGGIRKLLMLGTRPIPVRFRRQIRLDGDNLLVTDRLERTGSVSFESLMIGDEFAVRYVPQSRYFQAQELGISGLTLSHAQVGQFNSTGALTVVRQVTLDGGVARTEVGDRSLSLGEIQAIGA
;
A
#
# COMPACT_ATOMS: atom_id res chain seq x y z
N MET A 1 -18.07 55.75 31.02
CA MET A 1 -17.19 55.52 29.87
C MET A 1 -16.80 54.07 29.93
N ILE A 2 -17.47 53.30 29.13
CA ILE A 2 -17.28 51.85 29.01
C ILE A 2 -16.43 51.67 27.76
N ASP A 3 -15.19 51.23 27.95
CA ASP A 3 -14.28 50.94 26.87
C ASP A 3 -14.43 49.48 26.49
N THR A 4 -15.10 49.23 25.37
CA THR A 4 -15.30 47.92 24.78
C THR A 4 -14.13 47.63 23.87
N GLN A 5 -13.12 46.95 24.37
CA GLN A 5 -12.14 46.27 23.51
C GLN A 5 -12.79 45.05 22.87
N GLN A 6 -13.18 45.18 21.62
CA GLN A 6 -13.45 44.04 20.73
C GLN A 6 -12.10 43.34 20.46
N GLU A 7 -11.89 42.24 21.15
CA GLU A 7 -10.89 41.26 20.75
C GLU A 7 -11.30 40.66 19.40
N HIS A 8 -10.59 41.07 18.35
CA HIS A 8 -10.59 40.35 17.09
C HIS A 8 -9.98 38.96 17.34
N LYS A 9 -10.84 37.96 17.54
CA LYS A 9 -10.46 36.56 17.33
C LYS A 9 -10.12 36.42 15.84
N VAL A 10 -8.84 36.58 15.52
CA VAL A 10 -8.26 36.00 14.32
C VAL A 10 -8.48 34.49 14.43
N ASN A 11 -9.40 33.93 13.67
CA ASN A 11 -9.49 32.49 13.47
C ASN A 11 -8.19 32.08 12.77
N ASP A 12 -7.20 31.71 13.55
CA ASP A 12 -5.96 31.09 13.07
C ASP A 12 -6.39 29.70 12.56
N VAL A 13 -6.69 29.62 11.27
CA VAL A 13 -6.99 28.34 10.60
C VAL A 13 -5.68 27.56 10.67
N ARG A 14 -5.59 26.63 11.62
CA ARG A 14 -4.44 25.73 11.80
C ARG A 14 -4.04 25.17 10.44
N ASP A 15 -2.84 25.46 9.98
CA ASP A 15 -2.29 24.84 8.77
C ASP A 15 -2.11 23.34 9.06
N LEU A 16 -3.02 22.51 8.57
CA LEU A 16 -3.03 21.07 8.80
C LEU A 16 -1.74 20.37 8.36
N ARG A 17 -0.94 20.98 7.47
CA ARG A 17 0.35 20.40 7.05
C ARG A 17 1.32 20.23 8.22
N HIS A 18 1.15 20.98 9.31
CA HIS A 18 1.90 20.76 10.55
C HIS A 18 1.70 19.35 11.14
N VAL A 19 0.59 18.67 10.82
CA VAL A 19 0.36 17.28 11.25
C VAL A 19 1.43 16.33 10.67
N TYR A 20 1.83 16.51 9.39
CA TYR A 20 2.94 15.74 8.82
C TYR A 20 4.22 15.94 9.62
N LEU A 21 4.55 17.19 9.89
CA LEU A 21 5.79 17.56 10.61
C LEU A 21 5.79 17.00 12.03
N GLU A 22 4.70 17.20 12.78
CA GLU A 22 4.56 16.71 14.15
C GLU A 22 4.68 15.18 14.23
N ARG A 23 3.92 14.46 13.39
CA ARG A 23 3.97 13.00 13.34
C ARG A 23 5.36 12.49 12.97
N ALA A 24 6.06 13.15 12.05
CA ALA A 24 7.41 12.76 11.64
C ALA A 24 8.45 13.06 12.72
N LEU A 25 8.47 14.27 13.29
CA LEU A 25 9.44 14.67 14.32
C LEU A 25 9.34 13.78 15.57
N ASN A 26 8.13 13.39 15.97
CA ASN A 26 7.90 12.49 17.09
C ASN A 26 8.53 11.10 16.89
N GLN A 27 8.85 10.70 15.66
CA GLN A 27 9.49 9.42 15.37
C GLN A 27 11.02 9.49 15.23
N ILE A 28 11.62 10.67 15.20
CA ILE A 28 13.08 10.80 15.11
C ILE A 28 13.81 10.09 16.27
N PRO A 29 13.36 10.19 17.54
CA PRO A 29 13.97 9.41 18.63
C PRO A 29 13.94 7.90 18.38
N ARG A 30 12.86 7.37 17.78
CA ARG A 30 12.74 5.96 17.43
C ARG A 30 13.71 5.57 16.32
N ILE A 31 13.84 6.38 15.26
CA ILE A 31 14.83 6.16 14.19
C ILE A 31 16.24 6.16 14.78
N LEU A 32 16.58 7.10 15.65
CA LEU A 32 17.87 7.15 16.34
C LEU A 32 18.12 5.93 17.26
N SER A 33 17.07 5.35 17.84
CA SER A 33 17.18 4.14 18.65
C SER A 33 17.44 2.87 17.83
N LEU A 34 17.12 2.89 16.52
CA LEU A 34 17.46 1.80 15.61
C LEU A 34 18.94 1.80 15.22
N GLN A 35 19.60 2.96 15.28
CA GLN A 35 20.96 3.11 14.80
C GLN A 35 22.00 2.67 15.83
N ASP A 36 22.98 1.88 15.38
CA ASP A 36 24.22 1.68 16.13
C ASP A 36 25.07 2.96 16.09
N ARG A 37 25.15 3.62 17.23
CA ARG A 37 25.86 4.91 17.37
C ARG A 37 27.19 4.77 18.13
N ASN A 38 27.66 3.55 18.32
CA ASN A 38 28.97 3.31 18.92
C ASN A 38 30.07 3.36 17.85
N PRO A 39 30.96 4.38 17.83
CA PRO A 39 31.97 4.54 16.79
C PRO A 39 33.03 3.42 16.76
N TYR A 40 33.13 2.62 17.80
CA TYR A 40 34.03 1.46 17.87
C TYR A 40 33.37 0.14 17.45
N SER A 41 32.07 0.18 17.16
CA SER A 41 31.34 -1.01 16.71
C SER A 41 31.63 -1.31 15.23
N PRO A 42 31.78 -2.58 14.84
CA PRO A 42 31.90 -2.97 13.43
C PRO A 42 30.62 -2.64 12.63
N THR A 43 29.50 -2.42 13.32
CA THR A 43 28.20 -2.09 12.74
C THR A 43 27.83 -0.62 12.93
N TYR A 44 28.79 0.25 13.29
CA TYR A 44 28.57 1.70 13.43
C TYR A 44 27.86 2.28 12.22
N GLY A 45 26.73 2.92 12.44
CA GLY A 45 25.84 3.50 11.42
C GLY A 45 24.71 2.58 10.95
N SER A 46 24.67 1.29 11.35
CA SER A 46 23.59 0.37 10.99
C SER A 46 22.26 0.74 11.66
N PHE A 47 21.16 0.76 10.90
CA PHE A 47 19.80 0.90 11.44
C PHE A 47 19.07 -0.44 11.60
N HIS A 48 19.71 -1.55 11.30
CA HIS A 48 19.11 -2.88 11.43
C HIS A 48 19.35 -3.47 12.81
N ARG A 49 18.60 -3.00 13.80
CA ARG A 49 18.70 -3.40 15.21
C ARG A 49 18.68 -4.93 15.43
N PRO A 50 17.83 -5.74 14.73
CA PRO A 50 17.88 -7.19 14.82
C PRO A 50 19.25 -7.80 14.50
N TYR A 51 20.05 -7.13 13.67
CA TYR A 51 21.41 -7.57 13.33
C TYR A 51 22.45 -7.11 14.35
N TRP A 52 22.52 -5.81 14.65
CA TRP A 52 23.61 -5.28 15.45
C TRP A 52 23.39 -5.40 16.96
N LEU A 53 22.14 -5.35 17.47
CA LEU A 53 21.83 -5.37 18.89
C LEU A 53 21.19 -6.69 19.33
N ASP A 54 20.03 -7.03 18.77
CA ASP A 54 19.18 -8.13 19.26
C ASP A 54 19.71 -9.50 18.84
N LYS A 55 20.61 -9.55 17.85
CA LYS A 55 21.23 -10.78 17.31
C LYS A 55 20.22 -11.82 16.80
N THR A 56 19.08 -11.35 16.32
CA THR A 56 18.00 -12.18 15.76
C THR A 56 18.06 -12.28 14.24
N SER A 57 18.97 -11.53 13.60
CA SER A 57 19.28 -11.60 12.17
C SER A 57 20.77 -11.93 11.97
N ASP A 58 21.07 -12.74 10.97
CA ASP A 58 22.41 -13.16 10.58
C ASP A 58 23.02 -12.30 9.45
N PHE A 59 22.27 -11.31 8.95
CA PHE A 59 22.72 -10.41 7.88
C PHE A 59 22.16 -8.99 8.09
N PRO A 60 22.80 -7.95 7.52
CA PRO A 60 22.29 -6.59 7.56
C PRO A 60 21.21 -6.40 6.47
N ASP A 61 19.97 -6.22 6.88
CA ASP A 61 18.91 -5.73 6.00
C ASP A 61 19.16 -4.25 5.68
N ALA A 62 19.32 -3.95 4.40
CA ALA A 62 19.67 -2.60 3.97
C ALA A 62 18.51 -1.60 4.07
N LEU A 63 17.25 -2.07 4.11
CA LEU A 63 16.09 -1.16 4.08
C LEU A 63 16.06 -0.20 5.28
N GLY A 64 16.54 -0.65 6.44
CA GLY A 64 16.69 0.20 7.62
C GLY A 64 17.54 1.45 7.38
N GLN A 65 18.52 1.37 6.45
CA GLN A 65 19.37 2.52 6.11
C GLN A 65 18.64 3.67 5.44
N PHE A 66 17.38 3.50 5.06
CA PHE A 66 16.52 4.60 4.62
C PHE A 66 16.40 5.69 5.70
N GLY A 67 16.61 5.36 6.97
CA GLY A 67 16.61 6.31 8.08
C GLY A 67 17.57 7.49 7.91
N VAL A 68 18.64 7.35 7.10
CA VAL A 68 19.59 8.45 6.82
C VAL A 68 18.91 9.67 6.20
N GLN A 69 17.87 9.46 5.38
CA GLN A 69 17.13 10.55 4.75
C GLN A 69 16.40 11.41 5.79
N SER A 70 15.69 10.77 6.72
CA SER A 70 15.01 11.49 7.81
C SER A 70 15.98 12.29 8.66
N LEU A 71 17.14 11.68 9.03
CA LEU A 71 18.16 12.37 9.82
C LEU A 71 18.77 13.55 9.06
N ALA A 72 19.04 13.40 7.76
CA ALA A 72 19.57 14.47 6.91
C ALA A 72 18.57 15.63 6.77
N ILE A 73 17.28 15.32 6.56
CA ILE A 73 16.24 16.36 6.43
C ILE A 73 16.13 17.17 7.73
N VAL A 74 16.03 16.52 8.90
CA VAL A 74 15.89 17.25 10.16
C VAL A 74 17.17 17.99 10.55
N TYR A 75 18.34 17.55 10.10
CA TYR A 75 19.60 18.29 10.26
C TYR A 75 19.63 19.55 9.40
N ALA A 76 19.18 19.46 8.14
CA ALA A 76 19.35 20.51 7.15
C ALA A 76 18.30 21.63 7.22
N HIS A 77 17.09 21.35 7.71
CA HIS A 77 15.95 22.27 7.65
C HIS A 77 15.54 22.79 9.02
N ASP A 78 15.46 24.12 9.13
CA ASP A 78 14.85 24.81 10.28
C ASP A 78 13.32 24.71 10.14
N MET A 79 12.71 23.85 10.96
CA MET A 79 11.28 23.59 10.95
C MET A 79 10.70 23.78 12.36
N PRO A 80 9.45 24.23 12.50
CA PRO A 80 8.81 24.37 13.81
C PRO A 80 8.93 23.10 14.66
N GLY A 81 9.45 23.24 15.89
CA GLY A 81 9.64 22.11 16.81
C GLY A 81 10.82 21.18 16.50
N ASN A 82 11.57 21.43 15.45
CA ASN A 82 12.75 20.62 15.09
C ASN A 82 13.98 20.99 15.95
N ILE A 83 14.22 20.22 17.00
CA ILE A 83 15.39 20.38 17.88
C ILE A 83 16.69 19.83 17.28
N TYR A 84 16.65 19.18 16.14
CA TYR A 84 17.76 18.48 15.49
C TYR A 84 18.50 19.35 14.48
N TYR A 85 17.93 20.53 14.17
CA TYR A 85 18.51 21.45 13.17
C TYR A 85 19.95 21.82 13.52
N ARG A 86 20.87 21.59 12.56
CA ARG A 86 22.32 21.88 12.67
C ARG A 86 23.02 21.28 13.90
N GLN A 87 22.47 20.22 14.49
CA GLN A 87 23.13 19.56 15.62
C GLN A 87 24.33 18.72 15.13
N PRO A 88 25.55 18.93 15.65
CA PRO A 88 26.75 18.24 15.15
C PRO A 88 26.67 16.71 15.26
N LYS A 89 26.01 16.19 16.30
CA LYS A 89 25.81 14.74 16.43
C LYS A 89 24.89 14.17 15.37
N MET A 90 23.87 14.92 14.93
CA MET A 90 22.99 14.48 13.82
C MET A 90 23.79 14.35 12.54
N LEU A 91 24.66 15.29 12.24
CA LEU A 91 25.57 15.21 11.09
C LEU A 91 26.45 13.95 11.16
N HIS A 92 27.13 13.73 12.29
CA HIS A 92 28.00 12.57 12.48
C HIS A 92 27.22 11.25 12.31
N TRP A 93 26.03 11.12 12.89
CA TRP A 93 25.23 9.90 12.81
C TRP A 93 24.65 9.68 11.42
N THR A 94 24.28 10.75 10.71
CA THR A 94 23.83 10.65 9.32
C THR A 94 24.95 10.19 8.41
N ILE A 95 26.16 10.76 8.55
CA ILE A 95 27.36 10.33 7.79
C ILE A 95 27.70 8.86 8.11
N ALA A 96 27.67 8.46 9.38
CA ALA A 96 27.92 7.06 9.77
C ALA A 96 26.91 6.11 9.12
N GLY A 97 25.63 6.49 9.04
CA GLY A 97 24.61 5.71 8.35
C GLY A 97 24.84 5.57 6.86
N LEU A 98 25.24 6.65 6.19
CA LEU A 98 25.60 6.65 4.77
C LEU A 98 26.84 5.80 4.47
N GLU A 99 27.89 5.89 5.30
CA GLU A 99 29.10 5.07 5.15
C GLU A 99 28.82 3.59 5.43
N TYR A 100 27.95 3.29 6.41
CA TYR A 100 27.51 1.91 6.64
C TYR A 100 26.74 1.35 5.44
N TRP A 101 25.80 2.13 4.86
CA TRP A 101 25.09 1.76 3.64
C TRP A 101 26.07 1.44 2.50
N ALA A 102 27.03 2.32 2.24
CA ALA A 102 28.05 2.09 1.21
C ALA A 102 28.88 0.82 1.47
N ARG A 103 29.17 0.49 2.74
CA ARG A 103 30.00 -0.65 3.14
C ARG A 103 29.30 -1.99 2.96
N VAL A 104 27.96 -2.06 3.12
CA VAL A 104 27.21 -3.32 2.99
C VAL A 104 26.74 -3.60 1.56
N GLN A 105 27.10 -2.72 0.62
CA GLN A 105 26.77 -2.88 -0.81
C GLN A 105 27.51 -4.09 -1.41
N HIS A 106 26.80 -4.92 -2.18
CA HIS A 106 27.40 -5.96 -2.99
C HIS A 106 28.28 -5.38 -4.12
N ALA A 107 29.18 -6.21 -4.66
CA ALA A 107 30.10 -5.80 -5.72
C ALA A 107 29.38 -5.34 -7.02
N ASP A 108 28.20 -5.90 -7.30
CA ASP A 108 27.34 -5.53 -8.43
C ASP A 108 26.51 -4.27 -8.21
N GLY A 109 26.55 -3.66 -7.04
CA GLY A 109 25.81 -2.46 -6.67
C GLY A 109 24.48 -2.72 -5.97
N SER A 110 24.05 -3.97 -5.84
CA SER A 110 22.80 -4.37 -5.18
C SER A 110 22.92 -4.39 -3.66
N PHE A 111 21.76 -4.54 -3.01
CA PHE A 111 21.62 -4.70 -1.57
C PHE A 111 20.64 -5.82 -1.23
N ASP A 112 20.71 -6.32 0.01
CA ASP A 112 19.82 -7.34 0.52
C ASP A 112 18.73 -6.77 1.43
N GLU A 113 17.58 -7.44 1.48
CA GLU A 113 16.42 -7.04 2.28
C GLU A 113 15.94 -8.17 3.20
N PHE A 114 15.11 -9.10 2.75
CA PHE A 114 14.48 -10.12 3.60
C PHE A 114 15.39 -11.27 3.98
N TYR A 115 16.43 -11.52 3.19
CA TYR A 115 17.39 -12.61 3.39
C TYR A 115 18.73 -12.31 2.70
N PRO A 116 19.83 -12.91 3.14
CA PRO A 116 21.14 -12.66 2.55
C PRO A 116 21.19 -13.11 1.10
N TYR A 117 21.94 -12.38 0.29
CA TYR A 117 22.09 -12.59 -1.15
C TYR A 117 20.77 -12.46 -1.94
N GLU A 118 19.81 -11.76 -1.41
CA GLU A 118 18.57 -11.47 -2.14
C GLU A 118 18.82 -10.63 -3.39
N ARG A 119 19.76 -9.69 -3.33
CA ARG A 119 20.18 -8.82 -4.45
C ARG A 119 19.00 -8.10 -5.10
N GLY A 120 18.19 -7.48 -4.26
CA GLY A 120 16.97 -6.81 -4.68
C GLY A 120 17.23 -5.57 -5.53
N TRP A 121 16.47 -5.42 -6.59
CA TRP A 121 16.53 -4.29 -7.51
C TRP A 121 15.79 -3.06 -6.95
N ALA A 122 14.47 -3.09 -6.89
CA ALA A 122 13.66 -1.93 -6.52
C ALA A 122 13.50 -1.79 -5.00
N GLY A 123 13.28 -2.88 -4.25
CA GLY A 123 13.10 -2.83 -2.80
C GLY A 123 14.33 -2.25 -2.11
N PRO A 124 15.37 -3.06 -1.82
CA PRO A 124 16.50 -2.60 -1.02
C PRO A 124 17.42 -1.63 -1.76
N THR A 125 17.60 -1.78 -3.07
CA THR A 125 18.57 -0.96 -3.79
C THR A 125 17.99 0.38 -4.21
N ALA A 126 16.83 0.43 -4.88
CA ALA A 126 16.26 1.69 -5.35
C ALA A 126 15.78 2.57 -4.19
N PHE A 127 15.10 2.00 -3.18
CA PHE A 127 14.67 2.74 -2.01
C PHE A 127 15.84 3.35 -1.25
N THR A 128 16.85 2.55 -0.90
CA THR A 128 17.95 3.07 -0.07
C THR A 128 18.92 3.94 -0.86
N CYS A 129 19.10 3.71 -2.17
CA CYS A 129 19.85 4.60 -3.05
C CYS A 129 19.20 5.99 -3.12
N PHE A 130 17.87 6.06 -3.27
CA PHE A 130 17.13 7.31 -3.23
C PHE A 130 17.35 8.03 -1.89
N ALA A 131 17.21 7.34 -0.77
CA ALA A 131 17.43 7.91 0.55
C ALA A 131 18.85 8.46 0.74
N ALA A 132 19.85 7.73 0.25
CA ALA A 132 21.25 8.16 0.30
C ALA A 132 21.49 9.42 -0.55
N MET A 133 20.91 9.51 -1.74
CA MET A 133 21.01 10.70 -2.61
C MET A 133 20.36 11.92 -1.99
N GLU A 134 19.16 11.80 -1.44
CA GLU A 134 18.49 12.90 -0.74
C GLU A 134 19.29 13.34 0.50
N ALA A 135 19.86 12.39 1.24
CA ALA A 135 20.72 12.72 2.37
C ALA A 135 21.99 13.48 1.94
N VAL A 136 22.67 13.03 0.88
CA VAL A 136 23.84 13.74 0.32
C VAL A 136 23.46 15.15 -0.12
N LYS A 137 22.31 15.32 -0.76
CA LYS A 137 21.79 16.62 -1.19
C LYS A 137 21.50 17.55 0.00
N CYS A 138 20.83 17.03 1.04
CA CYS A 138 20.53 17.79 2.26
C CYS A 138 21.80 18.22 3.01
N LEU A 139 22.81 17.35 3.10
CA LEU A 139 24.05 17.66 3.80
C LEU A 139 24.93 18.67 3.04
N GLY A 140 24.86 18.69 1.71
CA GLY A 140 25.61 19.65 0.89
C GLY A 140 27.10 19.68 1.27
N ASP A 141 27.62 20.89 1.55
CA ASP A 141 29.03 21.11 1.90
C ASP A 141 29.40 20.65 3.32
N ASP A 142 28.41 20.37 4.18
CA ASP A 142 28.67 19.80 5.51
C ASP A 142 29.14 18.33 5.44
N LEU A 143 28.95 17.65 4.29
CA LEU A 143 29.47 16.31 4.07
C LEU A 143 30.96 16.39 3.67
N PRO A 144 31.90 15.89 4.51
CA PRO A 144 33.34 15.97 4.23
C PRO A 144 33.72 15.27 2.92
N PRO A 145 34.81 15.72 2.23
CA PRO A 145 35.18 15.22 0.90
C PRO A 145 35.40 13.71 0.84
N GLU A 146 36.10 13.15 1.82
CA GLU A 146 36.46 11.73 1.82
C GLU A 146 35.25 10.78 1.99
N PRO A 147 34.34 10.93 2.99
CA PRO A 147 33.07 10.20 3.02
C PRO A 147 32.22 10.46 1.78
N ARG A 148 32.16 11.70 1.28
CA ARG A 148 31.39 12.07 0.09
C ARG A 148 31.80 11.25 -1.12
N GLU A 149 33.10 11.12 -1.37
CA GLU A 149 33.60 10.33 -2.51
C GLU A 149 33.18 8.86 -2.42
N ARG A 150 33.33 8.23 -1.25
CA ARG A 150 32.93 6.84 -1.03
C ARG A 150 31.42 6.64 -1.24
N ILE A 151 30.62 7.54 -0.70
CA ILE A 151 29.15 7.46 -0.79
C ILE A 151 28.68 7.68 -2.25
N LEU A 152 29.25 8.66 -2.96
CA LEU A 152 28.93 8.90 -4.37
C LEU A 152 29.34 7.70 -5.27
N ALA A 153 30.47 7.04 -4.96
CA ALA A 153 30.86 5.83 -5.66
C ALA A 153 29.86 4.69 -5.46
N ALA A 154 29.34 4.53 -4.22
CA ALA A 154 28.31 3.53 -3.93
C ALA A 154 26.97 3.88 -4.60
N ILE A 155 26.55 5.16 -4.60
CA ILE A 155 25.36 5.64 -5.31
C ILE A 155 25.49 5.34 -6.80
N ARG A 156 26.64 5.63 -7.43
CA ARG A 156 26.88 5.33 -8.85
C ARG A 156 26.68 3.86 -9.17
N LYS A 157 27.26 2.96 -8.37
CA LYS A 157 27.11 1.50 -8.56
C LYS A 157 25.64 1.07 -8.43
N ALA A 158 24.95 1.53 -7.38
CA ALA A 158 23.54 1.23 -7.17
C ALA A 158 22.68 1.74 -8.33
N ALA A 159 22.88 2.98 -8.78
CA ALA A 159 22.14 3.56 -9.88
C ALA A 159 22.32 2.80 -11.19
N HIS A 160 23.54 2.37 -11.52
CA HIS A 160 23.78 1.52 -12.69
C HIS A 160 23.16 0.13 -12.55
N PHE A 161 23.20 -0.48 -11.37
CA PHE A 161 22.50 -1.74 -11.10
C PHE A 161 20.99 -1.59 -11.33
N ILE A 162 20.37 -0.53 -10.80
CA ILE A 162 18.95 -0.25 -11.00
C ILE A 162 18.65 0.02 -12.48
N ALA A 163 19.46 0.87 -13.14
CA ALA A 163 19.32 1.20 -14.55
C ALA A 163 19.45 -0.02 -15.46
N ALA A 164 20.30 -1.00 -15.12
CA ALA A 164 20.48 -2.24 -15.88
C ALA A 164 19.42 -3.30 -15.54
N GLY A 165 18.73 -3.19 -14.42
CA GLY A 165 17.74 -4.15 -13.93
C GLY A 165 16.60 -4.35 -14.92
N GLU A 166 16.14 -5.57 -15.03
CA GLU A 166 15.00 -5.99 -15.82
C GLU A 166 13.91 -6.60 -14.95
N SER A 167 12.79 -6.82 -15.56
CA SER A 167 11.45 -7.19 -15.18
C SER A 167 11.23 -8.35 -14.20
N GLU A 168 12.09 -8.60 -13.23
CA GLU A 168 11.80 -9.53 -12.14
C GLU A 168 10.53 -9.16 -11.37
N GLU A 169 10.12 -7.91 -11.53
CA GLU A 169 9.05 -7.27 -10.79
C GLU A 169 7.79 -7.08 -11.65
N ASP A 170 7.55 -7.96 -12.61
CA ASP A 170 6.49 -7.87 -13.63
C ASP A 170 5.07 -7.63 -13.12
N HIS A 171 4.84 -7.78 -11.82
CA HIS A 171 3.52 -7.57 -11.22
C HIS A 171 3.47 -6.37 -10.26
N LEU A 172 4.51 -5.51 -10.27
CA LEU A 172 4.72 -4.46 -9.27
C LEU A 172 5.04 -3.12 -9.93
N ALA A 173 4.03 -2.41 -10.38
CA ALA A 173 4.21 -1.10 -11.02
C ALA A 173 4.90 -0.08 -10.13
N ASN A 174 4.64 -0.10 -8.81
CA ASN A 174 5.31 0.80 -7.86
C ASN A 174 6.83 0.57 -7.83
N HIS A 175 7.32 -0.65 -8.03
CA HIS A 175 8.75 -0.95 -8.10
C HIS A 175 9.39 -0.39 -9.38
N HIS A 176 8.65 -0.37 -10.50
CA HIS A 176 9.11 0.32 -11.71
C HIS A 176 9.12 1.83 -11.53
N ALA A 177 8.12 2.39 -10.87
CA ALA A 177 8.06 3.83 -10.58
C ALA A 177 9.22 4.29 -9.66
N ILE A 178 9.54 3.53 -8.61
CA ILE A 178 10.68 3.88 -7.75
C ILE A 178 12.02 3.70 -8.44
N ALA A 179 12.15 2.73 -9.35
CA ALA A 179 13.37 2.59 -10.16
C ALA A 179 13.55 3.80 -11.09
N CYS A 180 12.47 4.27 -11.74
CA CYS A 180 12.49 5.52 -12.51
C CYS A 180 12.96 6.70 -11.64
N MET A 181 12.38 6.86 -10.44
CA MET A 181 12.76 7.92 -9.51
C MET A 181 14.23 7.83 -9.11
N ALA A 182 14.70 6.66 -8.68
CA ALA A 182 16.06 6.49 -8.21
C ALA A 182 17.09 6.78 -9.32
N VAL A 183 16.85 6.30 -10.55
CA VAL A 183 17.77 6.51 -11.67
C VAL A 183 17.74 7.96 -12.16
N TRP A 184 16.57 8.61 -12.18
CA TRP A 184 16.48 10.03 -12.53
C TRP A 184 17.22 10.91 -11.51
N LYS A 185 16.97 10.70 -10.21
CA LYS A 185 17.65 11.44 -9.14
C LYS A 185 19.17 11.20 -9.12
N ALA A 186 19.61 9.99 -9.48
CA ALA A 186 21.03 9.70 -9.66
C ALA A 186 21.63 10.43 -10.87
N TYR A 187 20.90 10.53 -11.98
CA TYR A 187 21.31 11.37 -13.12
C TYR A 187 21.50 12.84 -12.72
N GLU A 188 20.54 13.40 -11.99
CA GLU A 188 20.63 14.78 -11.49
C GLU A 188 21.85 15.02 -10.59
N LEU A 189 22.16 14.06 -9.72
CA LEU A 189 23.26 14.18 -8.78
C LEU A 189 24.64 13.95 -9.42
N LEU A 190 24.74 12.99 -10.33
CA LEU A 190 26.02 12.49 -10.86
C LEU A 190 26.36 13.04 -12.25
N GLY A 191 25.39 13.56 -13.00
CA GLY A 191 25.55 14.05 -14.37
C GLY A 191 25.90 12.95 -15.39
N ASP A 192 25.70 11.68 -15.08
CA ASP A 192 26.08 10.53 -15.93
C ASP A 192 25.04 10.28 -17.03
N PRO A 193 25.35 10.52 -18.32
CA PRO A 193 24.38 10.38 -19.41
C PRO A 193 23.80 8.98 -19.57
N ALA A 194 24.53 7.93 -19.14
CA ALA A 194 24.05 6.55 -19.22
C ALA A 194 22.84 6.33 -18.31
N LEU A 195 22.77 7.06 -17.17
CA LEU A 195 21.61 7.00 -16.27
C LEU A 195 20.37 7.65 -16.88
N LYS A 196 20.52 8.71 -17.69
CA LYS A 196 19.40 9.29 -18.44
C LYS A 196 18.81 8.28 -19.44
N VAL A 197 19.67 7.59 -20.20
CA VAL A 197 19.24 6.52 -21.10
C VAL A 197 18.56 5.38 -20.32
N GLY A 198 19.12 5.02 -19.16
CA GLY A 198 18.52 4.04 -18.25
C GLY A 198 17.13 4.46 -17.78
N PHE A 199 16.95 5.72 -17.38
CA PHE A 199 15.65 6.28 -16.99
C PHE A 199 14.63 6.19 -18.12
N GLU A 200 14.98 6.61 -19.34
CA GLU A 200 14.07 6.55 -20.49
C GLU A 200 13.60 5.11 -20.77
N ARG A 201 14.49 4.13 -20.63
CA ARG A 201 14.15 2.72 -20.77
C ARG A 201 13.19 2.26 -19.66
N LEU A 202 13.47 2.60 -18.41
CA LEU A 202 12.64 2.25 -17.25
C LEU A 202 11.26 2.92 -17.33
N TRP A 203 11.20 4.17 -17.79
CA TRP A 203 9.95 4.89 -18.00
C TRP A 203 9.05 4.19 -19.02
N ARG A 204 9.60 3.82 -20.19
CA ARG A 204 8.86 3.02 -21.19
C ARG A 204 8.44 1.65 -20.62
N GLY A 205 9.27 1.07 -19.77
CA GLY A 205 8.93 -0.14 -19.01
C GLY A 205 7.72 0.06 -18.10
N PHE A 206 7.70 1.13 -17.30
CA PHE A 206 6.60 1.48 -16.43
C PHE A 206 5.29 1.70 -17.20
N LEU A 207 5.31 2.39 -18.34
CA LEU A 207 4.11 2.66 -19.14
C LEU A 207 3.36 1.40 -19.58
N ARG A 208 4.01 0.23 -19.61
CA ARG A 208 3.35 -1.06 -19.90
C ARG A 208 2.43 -1.53 -18.78
N TYR A 209 2.63 -1.03 -17.56
CA TYR A 209 1.81 -1.35 -16.39
C TYR A 209 0.69 -0.33 -16.15
N GLN A 210 0.81 0.84 -16.75
CA GLN A 210 -0.21 1.87 -16.68
C GLN A 210 -1.43 1.47 -17.51
N GLN A 211 -2.62 1.54 -16.91
CA GLN A 211 -3.88 1.23 -17.57
C GLN A 211 -4.58 2.51 -18.02
N PRO A 212 -5.39 2.46 -19.09
CA PRO A 212 -6.12 3.63 -19.60
C PRO A 212 -7.04 4.31 -18.56
N GLU A 213 -7.52 3.55 -17.58
CA GLU A 213 -8.38 4.03 -16.49
C GLU A 213 -7.63 4.79 -15.40
N GLY A 214 -6.30 4.91 -15.49
CA GLY A 214 -5.47 5.67 -14.54
C GLY A 214 -4.80 4.84 -13.45
N TRP A 215 -5.04 3.54 -13.35
CA TRP A 215 -4.37 2.69 -12.38
C TRP A 215 -3.16 1.94 -12.97
N SER A 216 -2.31 1.45 -12.11
CA SER A 216 -1.16 0.62 -12.48
C SER A 216 -1.29 -0.77 -11.88
N ILE A 217 -0.79 -1.79 -12.59
CA ILE A 217 -0.91 -3.20 -12.17
C ILE A 217 -0.08 -3.46 -10.92
N GLU A 218 -0.76 -3.93 -9.85
CA GLU A 218 -0.15 -4.35 -8.60
C GLU A 218 -0.67 -5.73 -8.20
N TYR A 219 0.20 -6.75 -8.28
CA TYR A 219 -0.14 -8.13 -7.93
C TYR A 219 -1.40 -8.65 -8.65
N ASP A 220 -1.43 -8.47 -9.95
CA ASP A 220 -2.52 -8.86 -10.87
C ASP A 220 -3.80 -8.02 -10.76
N GLY A 221 -3.82 -6.92 -10.02
CA GLY A 221 -5.00 -6.07 -9.85
C GLY A 221 -4.68 -4.64 -9.47
N VAL A 222 -5.68 -3.97 -8.94
CA VAL A 222 -5.57 -2.61 -8.40
C VAL A 222 -5.17 -2.67 -6.93
N ASP A 223 -4.19 -1.85 -6.52
CA ASP A 223 -3.95 -1.56 -5.11
C ASP A 223 -3.83 -0.04 -4.89
N PRO A 224 -4.83 0.61 -4.28
CA PRO A 224 -4.83 2.06 -4.09
C PRO A 224 -3.64 2.56 -3.27
N GLY A 225 -3.22 1.82 -2.25
CA GLY A 225 -2.07 2.20 -1.42
C GLY A 225 -0.78 2.27 -2.23
N TYR A 226 -0.50 1.26 -3.04
CA TYR A 226 0.66 1.28 -3.95
C TYR A 226 0.48 2.25 -5.11
N LEU A 227 -0.74 2.52 -5.57
CA LEU A 227 -0.99 3.58 -6.55
C LEU A 227 -0.60 4.95 -5.97
N SER A 228 -0.91 5.21 -4.70
CA SER A 228 -0.46 6.44 -4.04
C SER A 228 1.07 6.54 -3.95
N ALA A 229 1.76 5.41 -3.75
CA ALA A 229 3.22 5.35 -3.81
C ALA A 229 3.75 5.66 -5.21
N THR A 230 3.14 5.09 -6.26
CA THR A 230 3.47 5.39 -7.65
C THR A 230 3.33 6.88 -7.96
N VAL A 231 2.23 7.51 -7.53
CA VAL A 231 2.01 8.97 -7.65
C VAL A 231 3.11 9.75 -6.92
N SER A 232 3.51 9.31 -5.72
CA SER A 232 4.58 9.97 -4.95
C SER A 232 5.94 9.84 -5.64
N PHE A 233 6.30 8.65 -6.13
CA PHE A 233 7.60 8.43 -6.77
C PHE A 233 7.71 9.19 -8.10
N LEU A 234 6.70 9.10 -8.94
CA LEU A 234 6.68 9.85 -10.21
C LEU A 234 6.52 11.36 -10.00
N GLY A 235 5.79 11.78 -8.97
CA GLY A 235 5.71 13.18 -8.55
C GLY A 235 7.08 13.77 -8.22
N LYS A 236 7.96 13.00 -7.55
CA LYS A 236 9.34 13.40 -7.28
C LYS A 236 10.19 13.54 -8.56
N VAL A 237 9.92 12.72 -9.58
CA VAL A 237 10.55 12.90 -10.90
C VAL A 237 10.00 14.15 -11.59
N TYR A 238 8.68 14.29 -11.59
CA TYR A 238 7.99 15.41 -12.25
C TYR A 238 8.43 16.78 -11.75
N GLN A 239 8.76 16.92 -10.46
CA GLN A 239 9.27 18.20 -9.90
C GLN A 239 10.46 18.76 -10.67
N THR A 240 11.31 17.91 -11.23
CA THR A 240 12.55 18.29 -11.90
C THR A 240 12.60 17.90 -13.37
N HIS A 241 11.66 17.07 -13.80
CA HIS A 241 11.49 16.61 -15.20
C HIS A 241 10.02 16.66 -15.61
N PRO A 242 9.41 17.86 -15.69
CA PRO A 242 8.03 18.01 -16.09
C PRO A 242 7.86 17.74 -17.58
N THR A 243 7.17 16.64 -17.91
CA THR A 243 6.75 16.31 -19.27
C THR A 243 5.24 16.19 -19.36
N ALA A 244 4.65 16.51 -20.52
CA ALA A 244 3.21 16.38 -20.72
C ALA A 244 2.73 14.94 -20.54
N GLU A 245 3.49 13.95 -21.07
CA GLU A 245 3.17 12.53 -20.93
C GLU A 245 3.12 12.09 -19.45
N MET A 246 4.10 12.51 -18.64
CA MET A 246 4.11 12.19 -17.20
C MET A 246 2.97 12.88 -16.46
N LEU A 247 2.65 14.12 -16.80
CA LEU A 247 1.53 14.84 -16.22
C LEU A 247 0.20 14.16 -16.52
N ASP A 248 0.00 13.66 -17.74
CA ASP A 248 -1.23 12.96 -18.13
C ASP A 248 -1.37 11.62 -17.37
N VAL A 249 -0.27 10.88 -17.21
CA VAL A 249 -0.23 9.66 -16.38
C VAL A 249 -0.58 10.00 -14.92
N LEU A 250 0.03 11.03 -14.35
CA LEU A 250 -0.22 11.44 -12.96
C LEU A 250 -1.64 11.95 -12.77
N ARG A 251 -2.20 12.71 -13.73
CA ARG A 251 -3.58 13.19 -13.68
C ARG A 251 -4.57 12.03 -13.66
N SER A 252 -4.40 11.06 -14.55
CA SER A 252 -5.23 9.87 -14.60
C SER A 252 -5.11 9.03 -13.32
N ALA A 253 -3.88 8.90 -12.79
CA ALA A 253 -3.64 8.16 -11.54
C ALA A 253 -4.28 8.85 -10.32
N VAL A 254 -4.22 10.18 -10.24
CA VAL A 254 -4.87 10.97 -9.19
C VAL A 254 -6.40 10.85 -9.28
N GLU A 255 -6.98 10.94 -10.49
CA GLU A 255 -8.44 10.76 -10.67
C GLU A 255 -8.86 9.38 -10.18
N PHE A 256 -8.21 8.31 -10.63
CA PHE A 256 -8.55 6.95 -10.20
C PHE A 256 -8.32 6.75 -8.69
N ALA A 257 -7.22 7.24 -8.13
CA ALA A 257 -6.92 7.15 -6.70
C ALA A 257 -7.98 7.85 -5.84
N SER A 258 -8.60 8.93 -6.34
CA SER A 258 -9.59 9.73 -5.62
C SER A 258 -10.84 8.93 -5.25
N TYR A 259 -11.21 7.89 -6.00
CA TYR A 259 -12.34 7.01 -5.69
C TYR A 259 -12.14 6.20 -4.41
N PHE A 260 -10.90 6.00 -3.97
CA PHE A 260 -10.55 5.24 -2.76
C PHE A 260 -10.25 6.13 -1.55
N VAL A 261 -10.50 7.41 -1.67
CA VAL A 261 -10.54 8.37 -0.56
C VAL A 261 -11.94 8.27 0.06
N TYR A 262 -12.02 7.80 1.30
CA TYR A 262 -13.31 7.53 1.92
C TYR A 262 -13.82 8.71 2.75
N PRO A 263 -15.16 8.83 2.89
CA PRO A 263 -15.77 9.92 3.67
C PRO A 263 -15.26 10.01 5.12
N ASN A 264 -14.90 8.87 5.73
CA ASN A 264 -14.38 8.76 7.10
C ASN A 264 -12.87 9.06 7.24
N GLY A 265 -12.20 9.51 6.19
CA GLY A 265 -10.77 9.81 6.23
C GLY A 265 -9.83 8.60 6.12
N TYR A 266 -10.35 7.39 5.85
CA TYR A 266 -9.55 6.21 5.52
C TYR A 266 -9.26 6.13 4.02
N TYR A 267 -8.33 5.26 3.63
CA TYR A 267 -7.92 5.09 2.24
C TYR A 267 -7.71 3.62 1.87
N GLY A 268 -8.13 3.22 0.68
CA GLY A 268 -7.79 1.93 0.05
C GLY A 268 -8.26 0.69 0.82
N GLY A 269 -7.34 0.00 1.46
CA GLY A 269 -7.61 -1.18 2.28
C GLY A 269 -8.11 -2.38 1.48
N SER A 270 -9.21 -3.00 1.94
CA SER A 270 -9.77 -4.23 1.36
C SER A 270 -10.17 -4.11 -0.12
N MET A 271 -10.36 -2.89 -0.63
CA MET A 271 -10.59 -2.65 -2.06
C MET A 271 -9.36 -2.97 -2.92
N GLY A 272 -8.14 -2.93 -2.36
CA GLY A 272 -6.91 -3.27 -3.07
C GLY A 272 -6.67 -4.77 -3.22
N SER A 273 -5.82 -5.15 -4.19
CA SER A 273 -5.37 -6.53 -4.40
C SER A 273 -4.63 -7.09 -3.18
N ARG A 274 -4.03 -6.23 -2.35
CA ARG A 274 -3.17 -6.55 -1.20
C ARG A 274 -3.65 -5.97 0.13
N GLN A 275 -4.72 -5.22 0.20
CA GLN A 275 -5.18 -4.47 1.39
C GLN A 275 -4.11 -3.49 1.93
N THR A 276 -3.42 -2.80 1.09
CA THR A 276 -2.45 -1.79 1.52
C THR A 276 -3.19 -0.61 2.16
N LEU A 277 -2.88 -0.35 3.44
CA LEU A 277 -3.59 0.64 4.26
C LEU A 277 -2.91 2.00 4.27
N HIS A 278 -1.71 2.14 3.72
CA HIS A 278 -1.03 3.42 3.73
C HIS A 278 -1.31 4.27 2.51
N PHE A 279 -1.19 5.56 2.75
CA PHE A 279 -1.23 6.60 1.74
C PHE A 279 0.14 7.31 1.70
N TYR A 280 0.64 7.59 0.50
CA TYR A 280 1.88 8.33 0.27
C TYR A 280 1.53 9.77 -0.12
N PRO A 281 1.68 10.77 0.78
CA PRO A 281 1.13 12.10 0.56
C PRO A 281 1.96 12.99 -0.35
N HIS A 282 3.28 12.81 -0.41
CA HIS A 282 4.19 13.78 -1.03
C HIS A 282 3.82 14.11 -2.48
N GLY A 283 3.54 13.08 -3.31
CA GLY A 283 3.18 13.32 -4.71
C GLY A 283 1.90 14.15 -4.88
N PHE A 284 0.92 13.93 -4.01
CA PHE A 284 -0.34 14.69 -4.04
C PHE A 284 -0.15 16.14 -3.59
N GLU A 285 0.71 16.39 -2.60
CA GLU A 285 1.06 17.74 -2.16
C GLU A 285 1.84 18.51 -3.24
N VAL A 286 2.78 17.85 -3.92
CA VAL A 286 3.57 18.45 -5.01
C VAL A 286 2.70 18.79 -6.23
N LEU A 287 1.75 17.91 -6.56
CA LEU A 287 0.90 18.05 -7.74
C LEU A 287 -0.31 18.96 -7.52
N ALA A 288 -0.58 19.40 -6.29
CA ALA A 288 -1.79 20.16 -5.93
C ALA A 288 -1.98 21.45 -6.75
N GLY A 289 -0.89 22.09 -7.19
CA GLY A 289 -0.95 23.30 -8.02
C GLY A 289 -1.34 23.03 -9.47
N GLU A 290 -0.95 21.89 -10.03
CA GLU A 290 -1.19 21.55 -11.46
C GLU A 290 -2.35 20.57 -11.67
N ILE A 291 -2.66 19.79 -10.64
CA ILE A 291 -3.79 18.85 -10.59
C ILE A 291 -4.62 19.20 -9.34
N PRO A 292 -5.58 20.12 -9.43
CA PRO A 292 -6.34 20.56 -8.24
C PRO A 292 -6.98 19.42 -7.45
N LEU A 293 -7.38 18.32 -8.10
CA LEU A 293 -7.91 17.13 -7.44
C LEU A 293 -6.87 16.45 -6.54
N ALA A 294 -5.57 16.53 -6.85
CA ALA A 294 -4.52 16.06 -5.93
C ALA A 294 -4.55 16.83 -4.62
N GLY A 295 -4.83 18.15 -4.69
CA GLY A 295 -5.05 18.99 -3.52
C GLY A 295 -6.24 18.55 -2.67
N SER A 296 -7.37 18.16 -3.30
CA SER A 296 -8.53 17.61 -2.59
C SER A 296 -8.20 16.30 -1.88
N VAL A 297 -7.51 15.40 -2.58
CA VAL A 297 -7.05 14.12 -2.01
C VAL A 297 -6.10 14.36 -0.84
N ALA A 298 -5.08 15.21 -1.02
CA ALA A 298 -4.11 15.54 0.03
C ALA A 298 -4.80 16.15 1.26
N GLN A 299 -5.73 17.08 1.06
CA GLN A 299 -6.48 17.72 2.14
C GLN A 299 -7.27 16.69 2.95
N LYS A 300 -8.06 15.84 2.28
CA LYS A 300 -8.89 14.83 2.97
C LYS A 300 -8.05 13.78 3.69
N MET A 301 -6.93 13.36 3.09
CA MET A 301 -6.04 12.39 3.71
C MET A 301 -5.30 12.99 4.91
N LEU A 302 -4.96 14.27 4.87
CA LEU A 302 -4.35 14.96 6.00
C LEU A 302 -5.34 15.13 7.16
N GLU A 303 -6.60 15.47 6.87
CA GLU A 303 -7.70 15.45 7.84
C GLU A 303 -7.88 14.05 8.45
N GLY A 304 -7.83 13.01 7.62
CA GLY A 304 -7.88 11.61 8.07
C GLY A 304 -6.70 11.24 8.97
N LEU A 305 -5.50 11.72 8.68
CA LEU A 305 -4.32 11.50 9.51
C LEU A 305 -4.45 12.21 10.87
N ASP A 306 -4.92 13.44 10.89
CA ASP A 306 -5.15 14.21 12.12
C ASP A 306 -6.21 13.53 13.01
N ALA A 307 -7.29 13.07 12.40
CA ALA A 307 -8.39 12.38 13.07
C ALA A 307 -8.11 10.89 13.41
N GLY A 308 -6.95 10.34 13.04
CA GLY A 308 -6.59 8.94 13.29
C GLY A 308 -7.24 7.93 12.31
N GLY A 309 -7.76 8.37 11.18
CA GLY A 309 -8.33 7.51 10.12
C GLY A 309 -7.26 6.83 9.26
N LEU A 310 -6.13 7.49 8.98
CA LEU A 310 -5.00 6.88 8.29
C LEU A 310 -4.08 6.12 9.24
N VAL A 311 -3.34 5.16 8.69
CA VAL A 311 -2.27 4.46 9.41
C VAL A 311 -1.16 5.45 9.76
N PRO A 312 -0.98 5.81 11.03
CA PRO A 312 0.04 6.76 11.43
C PRO A 312 1.41 6.07 11.56
N PRO A 313 2.52 6.84 11.49
CA PRO A 313 3.86 6.27 11.61
C PRO A 313 4.08 5.46 12.88
N GLU A 314 3.45 5.85 13.98
CA GLU A 314 3.64 5.29 15.31
C GLU A 314 3.31 3.80 15.41
N ILE A 315 2.35 3.31 14.63
CA ILE A 315 1.95 1.90 14.64
C ILE A 315 2.69 1.05 13.61
N MET A 316 3.50 1.67 12.77
CA MET A 316 4.26 0.93 11.76
C MET A 316 5.45 0.18 12.38
N PRO A 317 5.78 -1.03 11.89
CA PRO A 317 7.03 -1.68 12.28
C PRO A 317 8.22 -0.86 11.78
N ASP A 318 9.34 -0.96 12.51
CA ASP A 318 10.55 -0.15 12.27
C ASP A 318 11.03 -0.16 10.82
N ARG A 319 10.90 -1.31 10.16
CA ARG A 319 11.25 -1.52 8.77
C ARG A 319 10.53 -0.55 7.81
N TYR A 320 9.27 -0.22 8.08
CA TYR A 320 8.44 0.66 7.23
C TYR A 320 8.37 2.08 7.74
N LEU A 321 8.57 2.27 9.03
CA LEU A 321 8.65 3.58 9.67
C LEU A 321 9.71 4.47 9.02
N VAL A 322 10.91 3.92 8.77
CA VAL A 322 12.09 4.70 8.34
C VAL A 322 11.87 5.50 7.06
N TYR A 323 11.13 4.97 6.09
CA TYR A 323 10.83 5.73 4.87
C TYR A 323 9.51 6.52 4.96
N ARG A 324 8.59 6.13 5.85
CA ARG A 324 7.34 6.88 6.05
C ARG A 324 7.60 8.24 6.70
N VAL A 325 8.53 8.29 7.65
CA VAL A 325 8.93 9.54 8.29
C VAL A 325 9.54 10.51 7.26
N ALA A 326 10.45 10.04 6.41
CA ALA A 326 11.01 10.85 5.34
C ALA A 326 9.95 11.35 4.35
N GLU A 327 8.99 10.51 3.99
CA GLU A 327 7.88 10.87 3.09
C GLU A 327 7.02 12.01 3.68
N TYR A 328 6.74 11.98 4.98
CA TYR A 328 5.98 13.04 5.65
C TYR A 328 6.78 14.35 5.76
N LEU A 329 8.08 14.27 6.08
CA LEU A 329 8.95 15.45 6.09
C LEU A 329 9.00 16.11 4.71
N GLN A 330 9.15 15.33 3.64
CA GLN A 330 9.11 15.84 2.28
C GLN A 330 7.74 16.40 1.91
N ALA A 331 6.64 15.75 2.30
CA ALA A 331 5.28 16.26 2.06
C ALA A 331 5.06 17.63 2.73
N TYR A 332 5.63 17.85 3.93
CA TYR A 332 5.59 19.15 4.59
C TYR A 332 6.42 20.21 3.87
N LEU A 333 7.66 19.88 3.47
CA LEU A 333 8.60 20.82 2.87
C LEU A 333 8.24 21.23 1.44
N ASP A 334 7.74 20.28 0.65
CA ASP A 334 7.51 20.46 -0.79
C ASP A 334 6.06 20.79 -1.14
N ALA A 335 5.18 20.90 -0.14
CA ALA A 335 3.75 21.19 -0.36
C ALA A 335 3.55 22.45 -1.21
N ARG A 336 2.76 22.34 -2.26
CA ARG A 336 2.39 23.45 -3.14
C ARG A 336 1.11 24.14 -2.65
N PRO A 337 0.94 25.43 -2.94
CA PRO A 337 -0.33 26.12 -2.68
C PRO A 337 -1.49 25.36 -3.36
N ARG A 338 -2.57 25.16 -2.63
CA ARG A 338 -3.80 24.56 -3.14
C ARG A 338 -4.70 25.62 -3.77
N ALA A 339 -5.54 25.23 -4.73
CA ALA A 339 -6.58 26.12 -5.26
C ALA A 339 -7.54 26.53 -4.12
N ALA A 340 -8.07 27.74 -4.19
CA ALA A 340 -9.04 28.22 -3.20
C ALA A 340 -10.33 27.37 -3.22
N ASP A 341 -10.78 26.98 -4.41
CA ASP A 341 -11.90 26.07 -4.61
C ASP A 341 -11.37 24.73 -5.09
N LEU A 342 -11.29 23.75 -4.18
CA LEU A 342 -10.86 22.40 -4.50
C LEU A 342 -11.99 21.62 -5.17
N PRO A 343 -11.69 20.80 -6.21
CA PRO A 343 -12.67 19.91 -6.82
C PRO A 343 -13.24 18.92 -5.81
N LYS A 344 -14.52 18.60 -5.96
CA LYS A 344 -15.18 17.59 -5.13
C LYS A 344 -14.60 16.21 -5.35
N LEU A 345 -14.31 15.51 -4.25
CA LEU A 345 -13.99 14.08 -4.26
C LEU A 345 -15.20 13.25 -4.73
N PRO A 346 -15.01 12.03 -5.27
CA PRO A 346 -16.11 11.23 -5.82
C PRO A 346 -17.31 11.07 -4.86
N TYR A 347 -17.08 10.84 -3.57
CA TYR A 347 -18.16 10.70 -2.60
C TYR A 347 -18.94 12.02 -2.31
N GLU A 348 -18.39 13.18 -2.69
CA GLU A 348 -19.00 14.51 -2.54
C GLU A 348 -19.71 14.99 -3.80
N ARG A 349 -19.49 14.30 -4.92
CA ARG A 349 -20.10 14.65 -6.22
C ARG A 349 -21.62 14.40 -6.19
N THR A 350 -22.34 14.90 -7.19
CA THR A 350 -23.71 14.50 -7.44
C THR A 350 -23.82 13.01 -7.75
N ALA A 351 -25.00 12.41 -7.66
CA ALA A 351 -25.22 11.00 -7.94
C ALA A 351 -24.61 10.58 -9.29
N PHE A 352 -23.85 9.50 -9.29
CA PHE A 352 -23.24 8.90 -10.48
C PHE A 352 -23.08 7.40 -10.32
N THR A 353 -22.86 6.73 -11.43
CA THR A 353 -22.39 5.34 -11.50
C THR A 353 -21.19 5.30 -12.42
N GLU A 354 -20.09 4.70 -11.96
CA GLU A 354 -18.85 4.51 -12.72
C GLU A 354 -18.45 3.05 -12.71
N TRP A 355 -18.13 2.52 -13.86
CA TRP A 355 -17.62 1.17 -14.04
C TRP A 355 -16.25 1.21 -14.70
N PHE A 356 -15.24 0.66 -14.01
CA PHE A 356 -13.88 0.51 -14.50
C PHE A 356 -13.66 -0.94 -14.97
N PRO A 357 -13.89 -1.26 -16.25
CA PRO A 357 -13.86 -2.64 -16.74
C PRO A 357 -12.48 -3.29 -16.64
N GLY A 358 -11.39 -2.55 -16.81
CA GLY A 358 -10.03 -3.05 -16.65
C GLY A 358 -9.70 -3.36 -15.20
N ALA A 359 -10.05 -2.49 -14.28
CA ALA A 359 -9.88 -2.65 -12.83
C ALA A 359 -10.91 -3.63 -12.23
N ARG A 360 -12.06 -3.82 -12.91
CA ARG A 360 -13.25 -4.50 -12.40
C ARG A 360 -13.75 -3.89 -11.08
N ILE A 361 -13.68 -2.57 -10.99
CA ILE A 361 -14.19 -1.78 -9.87
C ILE A 361 -15.48 -1.08 -10.29
N TYR A 362 -16.50 -1.23 -9.45
CA TYR A 362 -17.76 -0.50 -9.56
C TYR A 362 -17.83 0.55 -8.45
N ALA A 363 -18.11 1.79 -8.81
CA ALA A 363 -18.28 2.90 -7.89
C ALA A 363 -19.62 3.58 -8.13
N ARG A 364 -20.36 3.86 -7.07
CA ARG A 364 -21.65 4.57 -7.16
C ARG A 364 -21.79 5.58 -6.03
N ARG A 365 -22.15 6.79 -6.39
CA ARG A 365 -22.69 7.78 -5.46
C ARG A 365 -24.21 7.79 -5.63
N GLY A 366 -24.91 7.25 -4.63
CA GLY A 366 -26.35 7.30 -4.54
C GLY A 366 -26.85 8.67 -4.06
N GLU A 367 -28.04 8.76 -3.51
CA GLU A 367 -28.54 10.01 -2.93
C GLU A 367 -27.76 10.38 -1.65
N ARG A 368 -27.61 9.41 -0.73
CA ARG A 368 -26.90 9.55 0.55
C ARG A 368 -25.75 8.56 0.72
N SER A 369 -25.61 7.58 -0.17
CA SER A 369 -24.62 6.50 -0.08
C SER A 369 -23.42 6.72 -0.98
N TYR A 370 -22.27 6.15 -0.59
CA TYR A 370 -21.11 5.94 -1.46
C TYR A 370 -20.71 4.47 -1.41
N LEU A 371 -20.86 3.80 -2.54
CA LEU A 371 -20.65 2.37 -2.69
C LEU A 371 -19.43 2.09 -3.57
N LEU A 372 -18.58 1.19 -3.12
CA LEU A 372 -17.50 0.60 -3.92
C LEU A 372 -17.61 -0.92 -3.90
N VAL A 373 -17.43 -1.55 -5.08
CA VAL A 373 -17.39 -3.01 -5.22
C VAL A 373 -16.18 -3.41 -6.05
N ASN A 374 -15.33 -4.30 -5.50
CA ASN A 374 -14.23 -4.89 -6.24
C ASN A 374 -14.61 -6.29 -6.76
N LEU A 375 -15.01 -6.37 -8.02
CA LEU A 375 -15.43 -7.60 -8.67
C LEU A 375 -14.23 -8.47 -9.09
N ALA A 376 -13.05 -7.89 -9.32
CA ALA A 376 -11.83 -8.66 -9.57
C ALA A 376 -11.45 -9.53 -8.37
N LYS A 377 -11.89 -9.14 -7.17
CA LYS A 377 -11.58 -9.78 -5.89
C LYS A 377 -12.81 -10.42 -5.25
N GLY A 378 -13.65 -11.06 -6.06
CA GLY A 378 -14.80 -11.81 -5.59
C GLY A 378 -15.96 -10.97 -5.04
N GLY A 379 -16.01 -9.67 -5.36
CA GLY A 379 -17.11 -8.77 -4.97
C GLY A 379 -16.96 -8.21 -3.55
N VAL A 380 -15.77 -7.78 -3.16
CA VAL A 380 -15.56 -7.01 -1.92
C VAL A 380 -16.37 -5.72 -1.96
N ILE A 381 -17.10 -5.42 -0.87
CA ILE A 381 -18.04 -4.29 -0.77
C ILE A 381 -17.59 -3.32 0.32
N LYS A 382 -17.68 -2.03 0.04
CA LYS A 382 -17.70 -0.96 1.05
C LYS A 382 -18.85 0.00 0.76
N LEU A 383 -19.74 0.16 1.73
CA LEU A 383 -20.85 1.10 1.69
C LEU A 383 -20.68 2.13 2.80
N PHE A 384 -20.68 3.38 2.43
CA PHE A 384 -20.62 4.52 3.35
C PHE A 384 -21.90 5.34 3.29
N ASN A 385 -22.27 5.91 4.42
CA ASN A 385 -23.13 7.09 4.41
C ASN A 385 -22.25 8.29 4.06
N ALA A 386 -22.49 8.91 2.91
CA ALA A 386 -21.64 9.98 2.40
C ALA A 386 -21.81 11.31 3.14
N GLU A 387 -22.92 11.51 3.88
CA GLU A 387 -23.19 12.70 4.66
C GLU A 387 -22.49 12.64 6.03
N THR A 388 -22.60 11.50 6.71
CA THR A 388 -22.03 11.31 8.06
C THR A 388 -20.60 10.80 8.04
N GLY A 389 -20.15 10.26 6.91
CA GLY A 389 -18.87 9.58 6.77
C GLY A 389 -18.85 8.15 7.32
N ALA A 390 -19.93 7.66 7.92
CA ALA A 390 -19.95 6.35 8.56
C ALA A 390 -19.77 5.21 7.55
N LEU A 391 -18.89 4.25 7.87
CA LEU A 391 -18.83 2.96 7.18
C LEU A 391 -20.00 2.10 7.65
N ILE A 392 -20.97 1.88 6.78
CA ILE A 392 -22.21 1.16 7.08
C ILE A 392 -22.05 -0.34 6.88
N TYR A 393 -21.33 -0.73 5.81
CA TYR A 393 -21.16 -2.13 5.47
C TYR A 393 -19.78 -2.37 4.84
N ASN A 394 -19.06 -3.35 5.41
CA ASN A 394 -17.79 -3.82 4.88
C ASN A 394 -17.87 -5.34 4.72
N ASP A 395 -17.70 -5.84 3.51
CA ASP A 395 -17.79 -7.26 3.23
C ASP A 395 -16.68 -7.70 2.30
N CYS A 396 -15.77 -8.49 2.83
CA CYS A 396 -14.61 -9.01 2.10
C CYS A 396 -14.91 -10.33 1.36
N GLY A 397 -16.10 -10.92 1.49
CA GLY A 397 -16.48 -12.15 0.81
C GLY A 397 -16.38 -13.40 1.68
N VAL A 398 -16.20 -14.53 1.03
CA VAL A 398 -16.21 -15.88 1.64
C VAL A 398 -14.81 -16.23 2.14
N LEU A 399 -14.73 -16.71 3.39
CA LEU A 399 -13.55 -17.33 3.98
C LEU A 399 -13.95 -18.69 4.60
N GLY A 400 -13.22 -19.75 4.28
CA GLY A 400 -13.51 -21.08 4.81
C GLY A 400 -12.26 -21.85 5.20
N LYS A 401 -12.44 -22.82 6.08
CA LYS A 401 -11.45 -23.84 6.43
C LYS A 401 -12.01 -25.21 6.05
N LEU A 402 -11.21 -25.94 5.30
CA LEU A 402 -11.53 -27.31 4.92
C LEU A 402 -11.14 -28.29 6.03
N GLU A 403 -11.72 -29.49 6.05
CA GLU A 403 -11.37 -30.55 7.01
C GLU A 403 -9.90 -30.98 6.92
N ASP A 404 -9.23 -30.82 5.77
CA ASP A 404 -7.79 -31.05 5.60
C ASP A 404 -6.92 -29.91 6.20
N GLY A 405 -7.56 -28.90 6.81
CA GLY A 405 -6.92 -27.73 7.40
C GLY A 405 -6.56 -26.63 6.39
N ALA A 406 -6.87 -26.77 5.10
CA ALA A 406 -6.61 -25.74 4.12
C ALA A 406 -7.59 -24.57 4.26
N LEU A 407 -7.07 -23.35 4.14
CA LEU A 407 -7.90 -22.15 4.05
C LEU A 407 -8.28 -21.86 2.59
N VAL A 408 -9.50 -21.41 2.38
CA VAL A 408 -10.05 -21.09 1.07
C VAL A 408 -10.81 -19.78 1.11
N SER A 409 -10.81 -19.02 0.01
CA SER A 409 -11.46 -17.72 -0.03
C SER A 409 -11.93 -17.35 -1.45
N SER A 410 -12.95 -16.49 -1.54
CA SER A 410 -13.33 -15.76 -2.76
C SER A 410 -12.52 -14.48 -2.96
N GLN A 411 -11.79 -14.01 -1.94
CA GLN A 411 -11.08 -12.74 -1.89
C GLN A 411 -9.76 -12.74 -2.68
N TRP A 412 -9.66 -13.52 -3.73
CA TRP A 412 -8.45 -13.61 -4.55
C TRP A 412 -8.67 -12.89 -5.87
N VAL A 413 -7.72 -12.05 -6.28
CA VAL A 413 -7.76 -11.47 -7.62
C VAL A 413 -7.58 -12.59 -8.64
N ASP A 414 -8.62 -12.86 -9.39
CA ASP A 414 -8.63 -13.92 -10.41
C ASP A 414 -9.25 -13.41 -11.71
N PRO A 415 -8.47 -13.32 -12.81
CA PRO A 415 -8.98 -12.87 -14.11
C PRO A 415 -10.07 -13.79 -14.70
N ARG A 416 -10.17 -15.03 -14.20
CA ARG A 416 -11.20 -16.00 -14.64
C ARG A 416 -12.57 -15.77 -14.03
N TYR A 417 -12.68 -14.88 -13.04
CA TYR A 417 -14.00 -14.53 -12.50
C TYR A 417 -14.85 -13.89 -13.59
N GLU A 418 -16.07 -14.40 -13.73
CA GLU A 418 -17.06 -13.85 -14.64
C GLU A 418 -17.79 -12.71 -13.94
N VAL A 419 -17.85 -11.54 -14.59
CA VAL A 419 -18.39 -10.31 -14.03
C VAL A 419 -19.51 -9.80 -14.93
N SER A 420 -20.61 -9.35 -14.31
CA SER A 420 -21.72 -8.68 -14.99
C SER A 420 -22.12 -7.44 -14.19
N VAL A 421 -22.28 -6.32 -14.89
CA VAL A 421 -22.68 -5.03 -14.32
C VAL A 421 -23.85 -4.48 -15.10
N SER A 422 -24.92 -4.13 -14.41
CA SER A 422 -26.08 -3.39 -14.91
C SER A 422 -26.47 -2.30 -13.93
N ASP A 423 -27.47 -1.48 -14.29
CA ASP A 423 -27.93 -0.37 -13.44
C ASP A 423 -28.47 -0.84 -12.08
N GLU A 424 -29.06 -2.05 -12.02
CA GLU A 424 -29.67 -2.57 -10.80
C GLU A 424 -28.87 -3.68 -10.14
N ILE A 425 -28.04 -4.41 -10.90
CA ILE A 425 -27.39 -5.64 -10.43
C ILE A 425 -25.92 -5.64 -10.82
N VAL A 426 -25.09 -5.85 -9.81
CA VAL A 426 -23.67 -6.10 -9.95
C VAL A 426 -23.36 -7.52 -9.48
N GLN A 427 -22.71 -8.31 -10.32
CA GLN A 427 -22.50 -9.74 -10.04
C GLN A 427 -21.09 -10.20 -10.38
N VAL A 428 -20.57 -11.11 -9.56
CA VAL A 428 -19.35 -11.87 -9.83
C VAL A 428 -19.56 -13.35 -9.51
N GLN A 429 -18.95 -14.23 -10.32
CA GLN A 429 -18.94 -15.66 -10.05
C GLN A 429 -17.59 -16.30 -10.44
N GLY A 430 -17.26 -17.38 -9.77
CA GLY A 430 -16.04 -18.14 -10.01
C GLY A 430 -15.85 -19.28 -9.04
N SER A 431 -14.62 -19.79 -8.92
CA SER A 431 -14.28 -20.83 -7.95
C SER A 431 -13.57 -20.22 -6.74
N LEU A 432 -13.83 -20.75 -5.54
CA LEU A 432 -13.05 -20.42 -4.35
C LEU A 432 -11.60 -20.84 -4.57
N GLN A 433 -10.68 -20.03 -4.05
CA GLN A 433 -9.24 -20.24 -4.17
C GLN A 433 -8.66 -20.77 -2.86
N LYS A 434 -7.78 -21.77 -2.95
CA LYS A 434 -6.99 -22.23 -1.81
C LYS A 434 -5.94 -21.17 -1.46
N MET A 435 -5.93 -20.76 -0.22
CA MET A 435 -4.98 -19.78 0.29
C MET A 435 -3.57 -20.37 0.38
N PRO A 436 -2.50 -19.56 0.25
CA PRO A 436 -1.16 -20.00 0.56
C PRO A 436 -1.07 -20.55 1.98
N SER A 437 -0.18 -21.53 2.18
CA SER A 437 -0.01 -22.15 3.50
C SER A 437 0.37 -21.10 4.55
N THR A 438 -0.38 -21.06 5.64
CA THR A 438 -0.08 -20.25 6.84
C THR A 438 0.92 -20.93 7.77
N LYS A 439 1.49 -22.08 7.39
CA LYS A 439 2.48 -22.80 8.20
C LYS A 439 3.74 -21.97 8.36
N THR A 440 4.16 -21.77 9.59
CA THR A 440 5.41 -21.08 9.92
C THR A 440 6.63 -21.87 9.45
N PHE A 441 7.73 -21.18 9.22
CA PHE A 441 9.02 -21.84 8.97
C PHE A 441 9.44 -22.61 10.21
N THR A 442 9.84 -23.87 10.03
CA THR A 442 10.48 -24.65 11.10
C THR A 442 11.98 -24.33 11.15
N PRO A 443 12.66 -24.53 12.31
CA PRO A 443 14.11 -24.30 12.40
C PRO A 443 14.90 -25.07 11.32
N LEU A 444 14.52 -26.30 11.02
CA LEU A 444 15.17 -27.11 9.98
C LEU A 444 15.00 -26.49 8.58
N LYS A 445 13.78 -26.06 8.23
CA LYS A 445 13.54 -25.39 6.95
C LYS A 445 14.31 -24.10 6.82
N MET A 446 14.43 -23.33 7.91
CA MET A 446 15.20 -22.09 7.93
C MET A 446 16.70 -22.40 7.75
N ALA A 447 17.25 -23.40 8.45
CA ALA A 447 18.65 -23.80 8.30
C ALA A 447 18.95 -24.27 6.87
N MET A 448 18.07 -25.09 6.28
CA MET A 448 18.22 -25.52 4.88
C MET A 448 18.17 -24.34 3.91
N PHE A 449 17.24 -23.41 4.09
CA PHE A 449 17.13 -22.20 3.27
C PHE A 449 18.40 -21.35 3.35
N ARG A 450 18.92 -21.11 4.57
CA ARG A 450 20.18 -20.38 4.78
C ARG A 450 21.38 -21.12 4.16
N GLY A 451 21.43 -22.43 4.29
CA GLY A 451 22.48 -23.26 3.66
C GLY A 451 22.50 -23.12 2.13
N VAL A 452 21.33 -23.14 1.50
CA VAL A 452 21.22 -22.93 0.04
C VAL A 452 21.68 -21.53 -0.35
N LEU A 453 21.21 -20.48 0.36
CA LEU A 453 21.63 -19.11 0.07
C LEU A 453 23.13 -18.92 0.23
N THR A 454 23.74 -19.48 1.27
CA THR A 454 25.20 -19.40 1.50
C THR A 454 25.98 -20.13 0.40
N ALA A 455 25.49 -21.28 -0.06
CA ALA A 455 26.17 -22.10 -1.05
C ALA A 455 26.13 -21.54 -2.47
N VAL A 456 25.01 -20.90 -2.87
CA VAL A 456 24.79 -20.49 -4.28
C VAL A 456 24.39 -19.02 -4.45
N GLY A 457 23.97 -18.34 -3.39
CA GLY A 457 23.45 -16.96 -3.45
C GLY A 457 24.50 -15.91 -3.86
N TRP A 458 25.80 -16.20 -3.69
CA TRP A 458 26.89 -15.35 -4.16
C TRP A 458 26.90 -15.21 -5.71
N ASN A 459 26.31 -16.16 -6.43
CA ASN A 459 26.09 -16.05 -7.87
C ASN A 459 24.77 -15.29 -8.13
N GLY A 460 24.85 -14.12 -8.79
CA GLY A 460 23.71 -13.26 -9.04
C GLY A 460 22.57 -13.93 -9.82
N GLN A 461 22.87 -14.79 -10.82
CA GLN A 461 21.84 -15.52 -11.58
C GLN A 461 21.14 -16.57 -10.72
N ALA A 462 21.89 -17.29 -9.86
CA ALA A 462 21.32 -18.26 -8.96
C ALA A 462 20.44 -17.59 -7.89
N ALA A 463 20.88 -16.47 -7.33
CA ALA A 463 20.10 -15.68 -6.38
C ALA A 463 18.78 -15.22 -7.01
N HIS A 464 18.83 -14.71 -8.23
CA HIS A 464 17.67 -14.31 -9.01
C HIS A 464 16.66 -15.45 -9.23
N PHE A 465 17.16 -16.62 -9.65
CA PHE A 465 16.31 -17.81 -9.84
C PHE A 465 15.64 -18.26 -8.53
N ILE A 466 16.37 -18.26 -7.42
CA ILE A 466 15.84 -18.61 -6.09
C ILE A 466 14.76 -17.61 -5.68
N LYS A 467 15.00 -16.30 -5.83
CA LYS A 467 14.03 -15.23 -5.54
C LYS A 467 12.75 -15.41 -6.35
N GLY A 468 12.86 -15.63 -7.66
CA GLY A 468 11.72 -15.88 -8.54
C GLY A 468 10.90 -17.11 -8.12
N GLY A 469 11.57 -18.19 -7.75
CA GLY A 469 10.94 -19.42 -7.25
C GLY A 469 10.17 -19.21 -5.94
N ILE A 470 10.79 -18.54 -4.97
CA ILE A 470 10.16 -18.21 -3.68
C ILE A 470 8.92 -17.33 -3.90
N ARG A 471 9.04 -16.29 -4.72
CA ARG A 471 7.96 -15.38 -5.04
C ARG A 471 6.78 -16.10 -5.70
N LYS A 472 7.04 -16.92 -6.71
CA LYS A 472 6.01 -17.72 -7.38
C LYS A 472 5.30 -18.67 -6.42
N LEU A 473 6.05 -19.31 -5.52
CA LEU A 473 5.49 -20.25 -4.55
C LEU A 473 4.63 -19.57 -3.49
N LEU A 474 5.09 -18.43 -2.96
CA LEU A 474 4.47 -17.77 -1.80
C LEU A 474 3.42 -16.73 -2.19
N MET A 475 3.52 -16.11 -3.38
CA MET A 475 2.76 -14.89 -3.67
C MET A 475 1.83 -14.97 -4.88
N LEU A 476 2.15 -15.75 -5.91
CA LEU A 476 1.45 -15.65 -7.21
C LEU A 476 0.53 -16.84 -7.56
N GLY A 477 0.56 -17.93 -6.80
CA GLY A 477 -0.18 -19.15 -7.18
C GLY A 477 -1.68 -19.06 -6.91
N THR A 478 -2.53 -19.23 -7.94
CA THR A 478 -3.97 -19.50 -7.78
C THR A 478 -4.21 -21.01 -7.77
N ARG A 479 -5.02 -21.49 -6.85
CA ARG A 479 -5.37 -22.91 -6.71
C ARG A 479 -6.87 -23.03 -6.48
N PRO A 480 -7.69 -23.09 -7.54
CA PRO A 480 -9.12 -23.23 -7.40
C PRO A 480 -9.48 -24.57 -6.75
N ILE A 481 -10.52 -24.58 -5.92
CA ILE A 481 -11.12 -25.77 -5.37
C ILE A 481 -12.46 -26.05 -6.08
N PRO A 482 -13.02 -27.27 -6.01
CA PRO A 482 -14.28 -27.62 -6.66
C PRO A 482 -15.49 -27.06 -5.88
N VAL A 483 -15.50 -25.76 -5.65
CA VAL A 483 -16.62 -25.01 -5.09
C VAL A 483 -16.77 -23.73 -5.89
N ARG A 484 -17.91 -23.57 -6.54
CA ARG A 484 -18.29 -22.33 -7.21
C ARG A 484 -18.94 -21.38 -6.21
N PHE A 485 -18.65 -20.10 -6.35
CA PHE A 485 -19.40 -19.04 -5.69
C PHE A 485 -20.03 -18.12 -6.74
N ARG A 486 -21.17 -17.55 -6.38
CA ARG A 486 -21.82 -16.44 -7.09
C ARG A 486 -22.24 -15.41 -6.05
N ARG A 487 -21.75 -14.18 -6.20
CA ARG A 487 -22.18 -13.03 -5.42
C ARG A 487 -22.94 -12.09 -6.32
N GLN A 488 -24.16 -11.77 -5.93
CA GLN A 488 -25.03 -10.80 -6.59
C GLN A 488 -25.35 -9.67 -5.61
N ILE A 489 -25.18 -8.45 -6.05
CA ILE A 489 -25.47 -7.22 -5.30
C ILE A 489 -26.55 -6.51 -6.08
N ARG A 490 -27.76 -6.46 -5.54
CA ARG A 490 -28.88 -5.71 -6.09
C ARG A 490 -28.94 -4.35 -5.40
N LEU A 491 -29.07 -3.32 -6.20
CA LEU A 491 -29.14 -1.93 -5.75
C LEU A 491 -30.62 -1.51 -5.63
N ASP A 492 -30.99 -0.98 -4.47
CA ASP A 492 -32.35 -0.46 -4.20
C ASP A 492 -32.21 0.91 -3.51
N GLY A 493 -32.20 1.97 -4.33
CA GLY A 493 -31.86 3.30 -3.85
C GLY A 493 -30.45 3.33 -3.23
N ASP A 494 -30.38 3.66 -1.94
CA ASP A 494 -29.17 3.66 -1.13
C ASP A 494 -28.95 2.34 -0.36
N ASN A 495 -29.88 1.38 -0.48
CA ASN A 495 -29.83 0.08 0.18
C ASN A 495 -29.29 -1.01 -0.73
N LEU A 496 -28.84 -2.12 -0.16
CA LEU A 496 -28.30 -3.28 -0.90
C LEU A 496 -29.01 -4.57 -0.49
N LEU A 497 -29.25 -5.43 -1.47
CA LEU A 497 -29.55 -6.83 -1.25
C LEU A 497 -28.37 -7.65 -1.76
N VAL A 498 -27.61 -8.26 -0.86
CA VAL A 498 -26.43 -9.08 -1.18
C VAL A 498 -26.79 -10.55 -1.09
N THR A 499 -26.67 -11.27 -2.19
CA THR A 499 -26.92 -12.71 -2.27
C THR A 499 -25.63 -13.45 -2.60
N ASP A 500 -25.19 -14.31 -1.68
CA ASP A 500 -24.07 -15.23 -1.87
C ASP A 500 -24.59 -16.65 -2.05
N ARG A 501 -24.17 -17.30 -3.14
CA ARG A 501 -24.47 -18.70 -3.42
C ARG A 501 -23.17 -19.48 -3.57
N LEU A 502 -23.08 -20.60 -2.83
CA LEU A 502 -21.98 -21.56 -2.95
C LEU A 502 -22.54 -22.89 -3.45
N GLU A 503 -21.81 -23.50 -4.40
CA GLU A 503 -22.16 -24.80 -4.98
C GLU A 503 -20.90 -25.68 -5.03
N ARG A 504 -20.97 -26.86 -4.39
CA ARG A 504 -19.92 -27.85 -4.51
C ARG A 504 -20.03 -28.56 -5.85
N THR A 505 -18.94 -28.59 -6.60
CA THR A 505 -18.84 -29.29 -7.88
C THR A 505 -17.99 -30.56 -7.80
N GLY A 506 -17.48 -30.90 -6.60
CA GLY A 506 -16.65 -32.06 -6.34
C GLY A 506 -16.55 -32.39 -4.85
N SER A 507 -15.76 -33.40 -4.52
CA SER A 507 -15.61 -33.92 -3.15
C SER A 507 -14.70 -32.99 -2.34
N VAL A 508 -15.29 -32.13 -1.51
CA VAL A 508 -14.64 -31.28 -0.54
C VAL A 508 -15.57 -31.02 0.64
N SER A 509 -15.05 -31.04 1.86
CA SER A 509 -15.81 -30.78 3.09
C SER A 509 -15.21 -29.62 3.86
N PHE A 510 -16.08 -28.79 4.43
CA PHE A 510 -15.73 -27.64 5.23
C PHE A 510 -15.81 -27.98 6.73
N GLU A 511 -14.80 -27.56 7.47
CA GLU A 511 -14.81 -27.53 8.93
C GLU A 511 -15.56 -26.27 9.43
N SER A 512 -15.28 -25.11 8.77
CA SER A 512 -15.92 -23.84 9.09
C SER A 512 -16.03 -22.94 7.86
N LEU A 513 -17.04 -22.06 7.87
CA LEU A 513 -17.30 -21.11 6.80
C LEU A 513 -17.81 -19.79 7.38
N MET A 514 -17.33 -18.68 6.86
CA MET A 514 -17.80 -17.34 7.20
C MET A 514 -17.87 -16.45 5.96
N ILE A 515 -18.71 -15.43 6.03
CA ILE A 515 -18.89 -14.41 4.99
C ILE A 515 -18.95 -13.06 5.67
N GLY A 516 -18.12 -12.11 5.25
CA GLY A 516 -18.14 -10.75 5.80
C GLY A 516 -16.81 -10.05 5.82
N ASP A 517 -16.55 -9.30 6.89
CA ASP A 517 -15.46 -8.35 7.03
C ASP A 517 -14.09 -8.96 7.28
N GLU A 518 -14.04 -10.23 7.66
CA GLU A 518 -12.76 -10.90 7.86
C GLU A 518 -11.97 -11.01 6.56
N PHE A 519 -10.71 -10.69 6.69
CA PHE A 519 -9.83 -10.46 5.57
C PHE A 519 -8.78 -11.58 5.43
N ALA A 520 -8.77 -12.21 4.27
CA ALA A 520 -7.76 -13.18 3.90
C ALA A 520 -7.15 -12.81 2.55
N VAL A 521 -5.85 -12.56 2.48
CA VAL A 521 -5.22 -12.10 1.25
C VAL A 521 -3.90 -12.76 0.99
N ARG A 522 -3.39 -12.48 -0.21
CA ARG A 522 -1.97 -12.51 -0.52
C ARG A 522 -1.24 -11.69 0.51
N TYR A 523 -0.47 -12.34 1.35
CA TYR A 523 0.22 -11.68 2.44
C TYR A 523 1.31 -10.73 1.91
N VAL A 524 1.23 -9.45 2.31
CA VAL A 524 2.38 -8.54 2.35
C VAL A 524 2.48 -7.98 3.76
N PRO A 525 3.68 -7.83 4.30
CA PRO A 525 3.86 -7.27 5.65
C PRO A 525 3.16 -5.93 5.86
N GLN A 526 3.06 -5.11 4.82
CA GLN A 526 2.43 -3.78 4.84
C GLN A 526 0.89 -3.80 4.80
N SER A 527 0.26 -4.97 4.73
CA SER A 527 -1.19 -5.12 4.60
C SER A 527 -1.92 -5.25 5.94
N ARG A 528 -1.19 -5.32 7.05
CA ARG A 528 -1.76 -5.62 8.37
C ARG A 528 -1.38 -4.56 9.38
N TYR A 529 -2.19 -3.52 9.46
CA TYR A 529 -2.18 -2.52 10.52
C TYR A 529 -3.57 -2.44 11.12
N PHE A 530 -3.65 -2.25 12.43
CA PHE A 530 -4.91 -2.07 13.12
C PHE A 530 -5.54 -0.71 12.74
N GLN A 531 -6.83 -0.75 12.45
CA GLN A 531 -7.67 0.44 12.30
C GLN A 531 -8.91 0.30 13.20
N ALA A 532 -9.33 1.40 13.83
CA ALA A 532 -10.42 1.37 14.79
C ALA A 532 -11.75 0.84 14.23
N GLN A 533 -11.98 0.98 12.91
CA GLN A 533 -13.15 0.38 12.26
C GLN A 533 -13.18 -1.16 12.30
N GLU A 534 -12.04 -1.83 12.57
CA GLU A 534 -11.97 -3.29 12.73
C GLU A 534 -12.58 -3.79 14.05
N LEU A 535 -12.91 -2.88 14.97
CA LEU A 535 -13.61 -3.24 16.20
C LEU A 535 -15.10 -3.55 15.97
N GLY A 536 -15.68 -3.10 14.86
CA GLY A 536 -17.02 -3.45 14.45
C GLY A 536 -17.08 -4.86 13.87
N ILE A 537 -18.08 -5.65 14.24
CA ILE A 537 -18.31 -6.99 13.67
C ILE A 537 -19.48 -6.90 12.70
N SER A 538 -19.22 -7.16 11.42
CA SER A 538 -20.27 -7.22 10.38
C SER A 538 -20.32 -8.58 9.66
N GLY A 539 -19.44 -9.52 10.02
CA GLY A 539 -19.34 -10.86 9.44
C GLY A 539 -20.36 -11.84 9.98
N LEU A 540 -20.76 -12.79 9.13
CA LEU A 540 -21.59 -13.95 9.46
C LEU A 540 -20.72 -15.20 9.55
N THR A 541 -20.58 -15.79 10.73
CA THR A 541 -20.02 -17.14 10.90
C THR A 541 -21.16 -18.16 10.87
N LEU A 542 -21.06 -19.15 9.97
CA LEU A 542 -22.06 -20.20 9.89
C LEU A 542 -21.94 -21.17 11.08
N SER A 543 -23.08 -21.60 11.62
CA SER A 543 -23.12 -22.63 12.67
C SER A 543 -22.66 -23.99 12.11
N HIS A 544 -22.21 -24.87 13.01
CA HIS A 544 -21.83 -26.24 12.61
C HIS A 544 -22.97 -26.99 11.88
N ALA A 545 -24.24 -26.75 12.26
CA ALA A 545 -25.40 -27.34 11.58
C ALA A 545 -25.50 -26.82 10.12
N GLN A 546 -25.33 -25.53 9.88
CA GLN A 546 -25.37 -24.96 8.53
C GLN A 546 -24.19 -25.42 7.67
N VAL A 547 -22.99 -25.52 8.23
CA VAL A 547 -21.83 -26.11 7.54
C VAL A 547 -22.04 -27.58 7.23
N GLY A 548 -22.58 -28.36 8.19
CA GLY A 548 -22.94 -29.77 7.98
C GLY A 548 -24.02 -29.95 6.90
N GLN A 549 -25.03 -29.06 6.85
CA GLN A 549 -26.02 -29.03 5.79
C GLN A 549 -25.37 -28.74 4.43
N PHE A 550 -24.51 -27.73 4.34
CA PHE A 550 -23.76 -27.45 3.10
C PHE A 550 -22.88 -28.63 2.67
N ASN A 551 -22.22 -29.30 3.62
CA ASN A 551 -21.42 -30.49 3.35
C ASN A 551 -22.29 -31.68 2.85
N SER A 552 -23.55 -31.78 3.22
CA SER A 552 -24.45 -32.82 2.77
C SER A 552 -25.16 -32.50 1.45
N THR A 553 -25.73 -31.30 1.34
CA THR A 553 -26.53 -30.87 0.17
C THR A 553 -25.67 -30.38 -0.99
N GLY A 554 -24.48 -29.84 -0.73
CA GLY A 554 -23.60 -29.22 -1.71
C GLY A 554 -24.03 -27.83 -2.15
N ALA A 555 -25.08 -27.25 -1.56
CA ALA A 555 -25.57 -25.91 -1.88
C ALA A 555 -25.79 -25.07 -0.62
N LEU A 556 -25.43 -23.80 -0.70
CA LEU A 556 -25.65 -22.80 0.35
C LEU A 556 -26.02 -21.47 -0.30
N THR A 557 -27.06 -20.84 0.21
CA THR A 557 -27.44 -19.47 -0.16
C THR A 557 -27.53 -18.61 1.09
N VAL A 558 -26.90 -17.44 1.06
CA VAL A 558 -26.96 -16.43 2.12
C VAL A 558 -27.47 -15.13 1.50
N VAL A 559 -28.55 -14.58 2.05
CA VAL A 559 -29.13 -13.30 1.64
C VAL A 559 -29.01 -12.32 2.79
N ARG A 560 -28.47 -11.14 2.50
CA ARG A 560 -28.34 -10.06 3.48
C ARG A 560 -28.95 -8.79 2.92
N GLN A 561 -29.89 -8.23 3.67
CA GLN A 561 -30.46 -6.93 3.40
C GLN A 561 -29.68 -5.89 4.20
N VAL A 562 -29.10 -4.93 3.51
CA VAL A 562 -28.28 -3.87 4.09
C VAL A 562 -28.99 -2.55 3.85
N THR A 563 -29.28 -1.82 4.94
CA THR A 563 -29.88 -0.50 4.90
C THR A 563 -28.86 0.56 5.26
N LEU A 564 -28.94 1.73 4.65
CA LEU A 564 -27.98 2.83 4.89
C LEU A 564 -28.00 3.32 6.34
N ASP A 565 -29.14 3.25 7.02
CA ASP A 565 -29.31 3.77 8.39
C ASP A 565 -29.11 2.70 9.49
N GLY A 566 -29.19 1.41 9.14
CA GLY A 566 -29.14 0.29 10.11
C GLY A 566 -28.09 -0.79 9.86
N GLY A 567 -27.30 -0.68 8.79
CA GLY A 567 -26.37 -1.76 8.43
C GLY A 567 -27.10 -3.03 8.00
N VAL A 568 -26.64 -4.20 8.43
CA VAL A 568 -27.29 -5.51 8.12
C VAL A 568 -28.59 -5.64 8.89
N ALA A 569 -29.71 -5.33 8.24
CA ALA A 569 -31.05 -5.37 8.85
C ALA A 569 -31.62 -6.79 8.94
N ARG A 570 -31.26 -7.67 7.98
CA ARG A 570 -31.76 -9.05 7.91
C ARG A 570 -30.73 -9.96 7.27
N THR A 571 -30.63 -11.19 7.79
CA THR A 571 -29.80 -12.26 7.22
C THR A 571 -30.61 -13.54 7.15
N GLU A 572 -30.63 -14.19 5.98
CA GLU A 572 -31.23 -15.50 5.77
C GLU A 572 -30.18 -16.47 5.23
N VAL A 573 -30.21 -17.70 5.73
CA VAL A 573 -29.30 -18.78 5.33
C VAL A 573 -30.14 -20.01 4.97
N GLY A 574 -29.96 -20.55 3.76
CA GLY A 574 -30.71 -21.71 3.29
C GLY A 574 -29.93 -22.56 2.27
N ASP A 575 -30.48 -23.71 1.91
CA ASP A 575 -29.93 -24.67 0.96
C ASP A 575 -30.56 -24.58 -0.44
N ARG A 576 -31.60 -23.76 -0.61
CA ARG A 576 -32.34 -23.61 -1.88
C ARG A 576 -32.06 -22.26 -2.51
N SER A 577 -32.10 -22.24 -3.85
CA SER A 577 -32.24 -20.97 -4.57
C SER A 577 -33.58 -20.35 -4.19
N LEU A 578 -33.57 -19.26 -3.43
CA LEU A 578 -34.77 -18.45 -3.26
C LEU A 578 -35.25 -18.02 -4.66
N SER A 579 -36.51 -18.25 -4.96
CA SER A 579 -37.09 -17.79 -6.22
C SER A 579 -37.06 -16.25 -6.30
N LEU A 580 -37.07 -15.70 -7.50
CA LEU A 580 -37.13 -14.23 -7.68
C LEU A 580 -38.29 -13.58 -6.90
N GLY A 581 -39.43 -14.30 -6.74
CA GLY A 581 -40.59 -13.84 -5.96
C GLY A 581 -40.34 -13.87 -4.44
N GLU A 582 -39.58 -14.85 -3.92
CA GLU A 582 -39.18 -14.91 -2.52
C GLU A 582 -38.16 -13.84 -2.20
N ILE A 583 -37.23 -13.56 -3.14
CA ILE A 583 -36.25 -12.45 -3.03
C ILE A 583 -36.96 -11.09 -3.06
N GLN A 584 -38.02 -10.95 -3.87
CA GLN A 584 -38.84 -9.73 -3.90
C GLN A 584 -39.66 -9.53 -2.62
N ALA A 585 -40.14 -10.62 -2.01
CA ALA A 585 -40.85 -10.58 -0.72
C ALA A 585 -39.94 -10.23 0.47
N ILE A 586 -38.62 -10.45 0.34
CA ILE A 586 -37.63 -10.06 1.34
C ILE A 586 -37.31 -8.55 1.26
N GLY A 587 -37.47 -7.95 0.06
CA GLY A 587 -37.21 -6.52 -0.20
C GLY A 587 -38.43 -5.62 -0.02
N ALA A 588 -39.61 -6.15 0.28
CA ALA A 588 -40.83 -5.43 0.59
C ALA A 588 -41.10 -5.45 2.10
#